data_5e515dac15c982af7fba468dc5802ce0
#
_entry.id   5e515dac15c982af7fba468dc5802ce0
#
_cell.length_a   1.000
_cell.length_b   1.000
_cell.length_c   1.000
_cell.angle_alpha   90.00
_cell.angle_beta   90.00
_cell.angle_gamma   90.00
#
_symmetry.space_group_name_H-M   'P 1'
#
loop_
_entity.id
_entity.type
_entity.pdbx_description
1 polymer ?
#
loop_
_entity_poly.entity_id
_entity_poly.type
_entity_poly.pdbx_seq_one_letter_code
_entity_poly.pdbx_strand_id
1 'polypeptide(L)'
;MDDQHAEGEYLDEDYASDGYPDDEYADDEYSDEDYAERDDADQDYDAPEVTPGAGPFDFDEVAEVLDHISEQRLDLGSIILPVPDGGQLQVEMTPDGTPQAVHMATPHGRLTVAAYAAPKSAGQWRTVAADLAESLRADGARVSVQTGPWGRELHAITEGADLRFIGVDGYRWMARLVAAGPSGSADEGSALVEAARALLADTVVRRGEEPMPVREPLPVVLPQELADQLTAAHQQQVRAQQEAQAAQAAAAAEAAEAAATGSFPVVTAEQQQVPRRGAGGSAMQQLGRN
;
A
#
# COMPACT_ATOMS: atom_id res chain seq x y z
N MET A 1 -72.61 -7.48 27.13
CA MET A 1 -73.28 -8.13 26.03
C MET A 1 -72.21 -8.85 25.32
N ASP A 2 -72.17 -10.01 25.73
CA ASP A 2 -72.17 -11.39 25.17
C ASP A 2 -70.81 -11.75 24.58
N ASP A 3 -69.99 -12.44 25.27
CA ASP A 3 -70.02 -13.89 25.60
C ASP A 3 -70.13 -14.76 24.37
N GLN A 4 -69.03 -15.47 24.05
CA GLN A 4 -69.15 -16.91 23.89
C GLN A 4 -67.80 -17.62 23.73
N HIS A 5 -67.54 -18.48 24.71
CA HIS A 5 -66.60 -19.59 24.74
C HIS A 5 -66.80 -20.55 23.56
N ALA A 6 -65.73 -21.12 23.09
CA ALA A 6 -65.76 -22.46 22.46
C ALA A 6 -64.53 -23.24 22.92
N GLU A 7 -64.76 -24.15 23.80
CA GLU A 7 -63.92 -25.28 24.18
C GLU A 7 -63.89 -26.26 22.98
N GLY A 8 -62.74 -26.78 22.68
CA GLY A 8 -62.53 -27.81 21.65
C GLY A 8 -61.60 -28.89 22.19
N GLU A 9 -62.16 -30.00 22.34
CA GLU A 9 -61.79 -31.29 22.91
C GLU A 9 -60.41 -31.80 22.48
N TYR A 10 -59.72 -32.37 23.48
CA TYR A 10 -58.61 -33.28 23.33
C TYR A 10 -59.10 -34.63 22.82
N LEU A 11 -58.54 -35.10 21.74
CA LEU A 11 -58.62 -36.49 21.34
C LEU A 11 -57.28 -37.16 21.61
N ASP A 12 -57.26 -38.05 22.63
CA ASP A 12 -56.27 -39.06 22.88
C ASP A 12 -56.26 -40.02 21.67
N GLU A 13 -55.11 -40.10 20.98
CA GLU A 13 -54.86 -41.24 20.13
C GLU A 13 -53.62 -41.98 20.64
N ASP A 14 -53.90 -43.18 21.18
CA ASP A 14 -52.98 -44.25 21.49
C ASP A 14 -52.08 -44.53 20.29
N TYR A 15 -50.79 -44.30 20.39
CA TYR A 15 -49.83 -44.89 19.48
C TYR A 15 -49.05 -46.00 20.21
N ALA A 16 -49.27 -47.17 19.71
CA ALA A 16 -48.69 -48.43 20.07
C ALA A 16 -47.16 -48.41 20.06
N SER A 17 -46.61 -48.92 21.11
CA SER A 17 -45.22 -49.32 21.32
C SER A 17 -44.83 -50.37 20.26
N ASP A 18 -44.06 -49.94 19.25
CA ASP A 18 -43.24 -50.88 18.46
C ASP A 18 -41.78 -50.75 18.90
N GLY A 19 -41.26 -51.87 19.46
CA GLY A 19 -39.91 -52.01 19.98
C GLY A 19 -38.86 -51.83 18.90
N TYR A 20 -37.95 -50.96 19.17
CA TYR A 20 -36.66 -50.90 18.46
C TYR A 20 -35.70 -51.89 19.12
N PRO A 21 -34.92 -52.61 18.33
CA PRO A 21 -33.90 -53.54 18.88
C PRO A 21 -32.77 -52.69 19.51
N ASP A 22 -32.27 -53.20 20.64
CA ASP A 22 -31.04 -52.75 21.29
C ASP A 22 -29.87 -52.92 20.31
N ASP A 23 -29.51 -51.85 19.65
CA ASP A 23 -28.23 -51.75 18.97
C ASP A 23 -27.18 -51.38 20.07
N GLU A 24 -26.32 -52.35 20.37
CA GLU A 24 -25.09 -52.18 21.11
C GLU A 24 -24.30 -51.03 20.49
N TYR A 25 -24.34 -49.85 21.14
CA TYR A 25 -23.33 -48.83 20.87
C TYR A 25 -22.02 -49.36 21.46
N ALA A 26 -21.15 -49.86 20.58
CA ALA A 26 -19.79 -50.05 20.85
C ALA A 26 -19.20 -48.72 21.32
N ASP A 27 -18.70 -48.63 22.53
CA ASP A 27 -17.83 -47.58 23.01
C ASP A 27 -16.55 -47.57 22.12
N ASP A 28 -16.62 -46.84 21.04
CA ASP A 28 -15.40 -46.40 20.37
C ASP A 28 -14.73 -45.38 21.30
N GLU A 29 -13.79 -45.88 22.09
CA GLU A 29 -12.77 -45.06 22.73
C GLU A 29 -12.09 -44.25 21.63
N TYR A 30 -12.61 -43.04 21.39
CA TYR A 30 -11.82 -42.02 20.73
C TYR A 30 -10.68 -41.63 21.67
N SER A 31 -9.54 -42.27 21.43
CA SER A 31 -8.31 -41.90 22.09
C SER A 31 -8.01 -40.43 21.74
N ASP A 32 -7.86 -39.63 22.80
CA ASP A 32 -7.41 -38.22 22.74
C ASP A 32 -5.98 -38.06 22.16
N GLU A 33 -5.43 -39.09 21.54
CA GLU A 33 -4.07 -39.07 20.97
C GLU A 33 -3.99 -38.63 19.51
N ASP A 34 -5.12 -38.51 18.79
CA ASP A 34 -5.10 -38.13 17.38
C ASP A 34 -5.15 -36.59 17.10
N TYR A 35 -5.21 -35.75 18.13
CA TYR A 35 -5.17 -34.31 17.99
C TYR A 35 -3.79 -33.69 18.27
N ALA A 36 -2.81 -34.47 18.71
CA ALA A 36 -1.49 -33.96 19.06
C ALA A 36 -0.47 -33.94 17.92
N GLU A 37 -0.80 -34.46 16.71
CA GLU A 37 0.18 -34.58 15.62
C GLU A 37 -0.09 -33.63 14.43
N ARG A 38 -0.85 -32.54 14.60
CA ARG A 38 -0.99 -31.49 13.57
C ARG A 38 -0.32 -30.16 13.87
N ASP A 39 0.47 -30.09 14.93
CA ASP A 39 1.23 -28.89 15.30
C ASP A 39 2.66 -28.84 14.74
N ASP A 40 3.08 -29.82 13.93
CA ASP A 40 4.42 -29.84 13.32
C ASP A 40 4.53 -29.04 12.00
N ALA A 41 3.61 -28.12 11.73
CA ALA A 41 3.78 -27.14 10.68
C ALA A 41 4.35 -25.79 11.17
N ASP A 42 4.59 -25.64 12.47
CA ASP A 42 5.50 -24.64 13.02
C ASP A 42 6.94 -25.13 12.87
N GLN A 43 7.36 -25.26 11.59
CA GLN A 43 8.79 -25.23 11.33
C GLN A 43 9.27 -23.92 11.96
N ASP A 44 10.07 -24.04 13.00
CA ASP A 44 10.85 -22.98 13.59
C ASP A 44 11.43 -22.13 12.49
N TYR A 45 10.68 -21.06 12.11
CA TYR A 45 11.24 -19.98 11.35
C TYR A 45 12.16 -19.29 12.36
N ASP A 46 13.42 -19.74 12.36
CA ASP A 46 14.51 -19.04 13.01
C ASP A 46 14.51 -17.62 12.42
N ALA A 47 13.83 -16.72 13.13
CA ALA A 47 13.90 -15.31 12.79
C ALA A 47 15.40 -14.98 12.85
N PRO A 48 16.00 -14.46 11.76
CA PRO A 48 17.41 -14.13 11.79
C PRO A 48 17.65 -13.27 13.02
N GLU A 49 18.69 -13.62 13.82
CA GLU A 49 19.09 -12.82 14.96
C GLU A 49 19.33 -11.41 14.44
N VAL A 50 18.39 -10.52 14.73
CA VAL A 50 18.53 -9.10 14.40
C VAL A 50 19.77 -8.62 15.15
N THR A 51 20.81 -8.28 14.40
CA THR A 51 22.06 -7.79 14.99
C THR A 51 21.71 -6.61 15.91
N PRO A 52 22.05 -6.66 17.20
CA PRO A 52 21.80 -5.55 18.11
C PRO A 52 22.40 -4.26 17.53
N GLY A 53 21.56 -3.24 17.28
CA GLY A 53 21.97 -1.98 16.67
C GLY A 53 21.54 -1.76 15.22
N ALA A 54 20.95 -2.76 14.54
CA ALA A 54 20.26 -2.54 13.28
C ALA A 54 18.77 -2.27 13.58
N GLY A 55 18.31 -1.01 13.42
CA GLY A 55 16.90 -0.65 13.60
C GLY A 55 15.95 -1.40 12.65
N PRO A 56 14.70 -1.00 12.56
CA PRO A 56 14.13 0.21 13.14
C PRO A 56 14.13 0.16 14.67
N PHE A 57 14.37 1.32 15.29
CA PHE A 57 14.53 1.47 16.73
C PHE A 57 13.22 1.92 17.39
N ASP A 58 13.02 1.54 18.63
CA ASP A 58 12.03 2.18 19.49
C ASP A 58 12.53 3.56 19.92
N PHE A 59 11.65 4.57 19.92
CA PHE A 59 12.01 5.94 20.29
C PHE A 59 12.58 6.02 21.71
N ASP A 60 12.00 5.26 22.64
CA ASP A 60 12.41 5.29 24.05
C ASP A 60 13.83 4.74 24.26
N GLU A 61 14.31 3.89 23.34
CA GLU A 61 15.66 3.31 23.38
C GLU A 61 16.74 4.28 22.87
N VAL A 62 16.38 5.22 21.99
CA VAL A 62 17.34 6.06 21.26
C VAL A 62 17.10 7.56 21.46
N ALA A 63 16.18 7.96 22.33
CA ALA A 63 15.79 9.36 22.53
C ALA A 63 16.99 10.29 22.79
N GLU A 64 17.92 9.88 23.65
CA GLU A 64 19.11 10.68 23.98
C GLU A 64 20.03 10.89 22.77
N VAL A 65 20.15 9.90 21.90
CA VAL A 65 20.97 9.99 20.68
C VAL A 65 20.27 10.86 19.64
N LEU A 66 18.96 10.78 19.54
CA LEU A 66 18.17 11.56 18.59
C LEU A 66 18.28 13.07 18.83
N ASP A 67 18.35 13.51 20.07
CA ASP A 67 18.53 14.94 20.43
C ASP A 67 19.78 15.55 19.78
N HIS A 68 20.81 14.74 19.52
CA HIS A 68 22.06 15.18 18.91
C HIS A 68 22.06 15.17 17.36
N ILE A 69 21.15 14.42 16.74
CA ILE A 69 21.10 14.21 15.29
C ILE A 69 19.76 14.62 14.66
N SER A 70 18.90 15.28 15.42
CA SER A 70 17.54 15.64 14.99
C SER A 70 17.51 16.52 13.73
N GLU A 71 18.48 17.41 13.54
CA GLU A 71 18.56 18.30 12.37
C GLU A 71 18.77 17.57 11.03
N GLN A 72 19.26 16.32 11.07
CA GLN A 72 19.50 15.49 9.87
C GLN A 72 18.38 14.49 9.62
N ARG A 73 17.30 14.57 10.39
CA ARG A 73 16.20 13.62 10.34
C ARG A 73 14.87 14.31 10.13
N LEU A 74 13.99 13.62 9.44
CA LEU A 74 12.61 14.03 9.24
C LEU A 74 11.74 13.43 10.35
N ASP A 75 11.30 14.24 11.29
CA ASP A 75 10.34 13.84 12.32
C ASP A 75 8.91 13.98 11.78
N LEU A 76 8.23 12.86 11.64
CA LEU A 76 6.84 12.76 11.19
C LEU A 76 5.89 12.36 12.33
N GLY A 77 6.26 12.69 13.56
CA GLY A 77 5.48 12.35 14.76
C GLY A 77 5.70 10.92 15.20
N SER A 78 5.04 9.96 14.60
CA SER A 78 5.17 8.54 14.94
C SER A 78 6.38 7.85 14.31
N ILE A 79 6.98 8.45 13.30
CA ILE A 79 8.14 7.90 12.59
C ILE A 79 9.17 9.01 12.38
N ILE A 80 10.42 8.71 12.66
CA ILE A 80 11.55 9.60 12.42
C ILE A 80 12.45 8.91 11.40
N LEU A 81 12.64 9.53 10.24
CA LEU A 81 13.36 8.98 9.11
C LEU A 81 14.68 9.72 8.87
N PRO A 82 15.75 9.02 8.50
CA PRO A 82 16.90 9.69 7.90
C PRO A 82 16.49 10.22 6.52
N VAL A 83 17.08 11.32 6.10
CA VAL A 83 16.91 11.83 4.74
C VAL A 83 18.07 11.32 3.90
N PRO A 84 17.84 10.35 2.99
CA PRO A 84 18.89 9.82 2.16
C PRO A 84 19.37 10.85 1.14
N ASP A 85 20.62 10.75 0.75
CA ASP A 85 21.23 11.62 -0.26
C ASP A 85 20.43 11.57 -1.58
N GLY A 86 20.02 12.75 -2.07
CA GLY A 86 19.21 12.87 -3.28
C GLY A 86 17.76 12.43 -3.13
N GLY A 87 17.32 12.06 -1.92
CA GLY A 87 15.93 11.75 -1.62
C GLY A 87 15.06 13.02 -1.62
N GLN A 88 13.90 12.92 -2.24
CA GLN A 88 12.89 13.98 -2.24
C GLN A 88 11.64 13.51 -1.52
N LEU A 89 11.24 14.27 -0.51
CA LEU A 89 9.99 14.01 0.19
C LEU A 89 8.81 14.35 -0.72
N GLN A 90 7.89 13.42 -0.86
CA GLN A 90 6.62 13.60 -1.54
C GLN A 90 5.50 13.29 -0.54
N VAL A 91 4.56 14.21 -0.42
CA VAL A 91 3.39 14.02 0.44
C VAL A 91 2.18 13.86 -0.45
N GLU A 92 1.47 12.77 -0.27
CA GLU A 92 0.17 12.54 -0.88
C GLU A 92 -0.89 13.23 -0.04
N MET A 93 -1.66 14.10 -0.67
CA MET A 93 -2.71 14.87 -0.02
C MET A 93 -4.07 14.29 -0.38
N THR A 94 -4.98 14.26 0.59
CA THR A 94 -6.41 14.02 0.30
C THR A 94 -6.99 15.19 -0.49
N PRO A 95 -8.16 15.02 -1.14
CA PRO A 95 -8.87 16.13 -1.79
C PRO A 95 -9.15 17.32 -0.85
N ASP A 96 -9.27 17.06 0.44
CA ASP A 96 -9.50 18.08 1.48
C ASP A 96 -8.21 18.78 1.94
N GLY A 97 -7.05 18.42 1.36
CA GLY A 97 -5.76 19.04 1.68
C GLY A 97 -5.11 18.50 2.96
N THR A 98 -5.53 17.33 3.45
CA THR A 98 -4.89 16.66 4.60
C THR A 98 -3.81 15.69 4.10
N PRO A 99 -2.63 15.63 4.74
CA PRO A 99 -1.61 14.64 4.42
C PRO A 99 -2.14 13.22 4.63
N GLN A 100 -2.07 12.38 3.60
CA GLN A 100 -2.54 10.99 3.63
C GLN A 100 -1.40 10.00 3.73
N ALA A 101 -0.32 10.23 2.97
CA ALA A 101 0.85 9.38 2.97
C ALA A 101 2.12 10.19 2.68
N VAL A 102 3.24 9.70 3.19
CA VAL A 102 4.55 10.29 2.98
C VAL A 102 5.42 9.29 2.24
N HIS A 103 5.96 9.72 1.13
CA HIS A 103 6.83 8.93 0.28
C HIS A 103 8.17 9.61 0.10
N MET A 104 9.21 8.84 -0.02
CA MET A 104 10.53 9.31 -0.38
C MET A 104 10.85 8.87 -1.80
N ALA A 105 10.95 9.82 -2.72
CA ALA A 105 11.41 9.55 -4.07
C ALA A 105 12.93 9.49 -4.09
N THR A 106 13.50 8.44 -4.63
CA THR A 106 14.92 8.23 -4.83
C THR A 106 15.22 8.08 -6.32
N PRO A 107 16.48 8.17 -6.77
CA PRO A 107 16.83 7.88 -8.16
C PRO A 107 16.46 6.46 -8.61
N HIS A 108 16.27 5.52 -7.67
CA HIS A 108 16.01 4.12 -7.94
C HIS A 108 14.53 3.72 -7.86
N GLY A 109 13.69 4.58 -7.28
CA GLY A 109 12.26 4.34 -7.07
C GLY A 109 11.71 5.08 -5.85
N ARG A 110 10.52 4.70 -5.43
CA ARG A 110 9.82 5.33 -4.31
C ARG A 110 9.83 4.41 -3.09
N LEU A 111 10.15 4.99 -1.94
CA LEU A 111 10.10 4.34 -0.64
C LEU A 111 8.96 4.93 0.19
N THR A 112 8.19 4.08 0.83
CA THR A 112 7.09 4.49 1.72
C THR A 112 7.25 3.77 3.03
N VAL A 113 7.39 4.49 4.13
CA VAL A 113 7.46 3.91 5.47
C VAL A 113 6.20 4.27 6.23
N ALA A 114 5.62 3.28 6.88
CA ALA A 114 4.47 3.45 7.75
C ALA A 114 4.63 2.60 9.00
N ALA A 115 4.18 3.09 10.14
CA ALA A 115 4.12 2.34 11.37
C ALA A 115 2.67 2.09 11.79
N TYR A 116 2.44 0.97 12.45
CA TYR A 116 1.13 0.49 12.86
C TYR A 116 1.16 0.07 14.32
N ALA A 117 0.05 0.21 15.00
CA ALA A 117 -0.12 -0.33 16.33
C ALA A 117 -0.07 -1.88 16.27
N ALA A 118 0.66 -2.48 17.20
CA ALA A 118 0.86 -3.92 17.29
C ALA A 118 0.64 -4.44 18.72
N PRO A 119 0.42 -5.74 18.90
CA PRO A 119 0.45 -6.38 20.20
C PRO A 119 1.84 -6.24 20.87
N LYS A 120 1.92 -6.57 22.14
CA LYS A 120 3.22 -6.66 22.83
C LYS A 120 4.08 -7.83 22.35
N SER A 121 3.43 -8.89 21.86
CA SER A 121 4.10 -10.07 21.28
C SER A 121 4.45 -9.80 19.82
N ALA A 122 5.63 -10.21 19.39
CA ALA A 122 6.04 -10.18 17.98
C ALA A 122 5.18 -11.12 17.11
N GLY A 123 5.22 -10.94 15.79
CA GLY A 123 4.56 -11.81 14.82
C GLY A 123 3.43 -11.14 14.03
N GLN A 124 3.15 -9.87 14.27
CA GLN A 124 2.13 -9.14 13.49
C GLN A 124 2.51 -9.06 12.02
N TRP A 125 3.78 -8.80 11.71
CA TRP A 125 4.25 -8.75 10.34
C TRP A 125 4.02 -10.06 9.59
N ARG A 126 4.25 -11.21 10.24
CA ARG A 126 3.98 -12.53 9.62
C ARG A 126 2.55 -12.63 9.10
N THR A 127 1.57 -12.25 9.93
CA THR A 127 0.15 -12.29 9.56
C THR A 127 -0.17 -11.27 8.47
N VAL A 128 0.29 -10.02 8.63
CA VAL A 128 0.07 -8.96 7.65
C VAL A 128 0.69 -9.30 6.29
N ALA A 129 1.89 -9.90 6.29
CA ALA A 129 2.54 -10.33 5.05
C ALA A 129 1.76 -11.46 4.36
N ALA A 130 1.16 -12.39 5.10
CA ALA A 130 0.34 -13.44 4.52
C ALA A 130 -0.93 -12.86 3.87
N ASP A 131 -1.67 -12.03 4.61
CA ASP A 131 -2.88 -11.36 4.10
C ASP A 131 -2.57 -10.51 2.84
N LEU A 132 -1.46 -9.76 2.90
CA LEU A 132 -1.01 -8.92 1.78
C LEU A 132 -0.61 -9.74 0.55
N ALA A 133 0.10 -10.86 0.76
CA ALA A 133 0.48 -11.75 -0.34
C ALA A 133 -0.74 -12.38 -1.02
N GLU A 134 -1.77 -12.72 -0.25
CA GLU A 134 -3.04 -13.22 -0.78
C GLU A 134 -3.76 -12.16 -1.61
N SER A 135 -3.91 -10.94 -1.06
CA SER A 135 -4.55 -9.83 -1.77
C SER A 135 -3.83 -9.49 -3.07
N LEU A 136 -2.50 -9.37 -3.05
CA LEU A 136 -1.71 -9.06 -4.23
C LEU A 136 -1.84 -10.14 -5.32
N ARG A 137 -1.93 -11.43 -4.93
CA ARG A 137 -2.18 -12.53 -5.89
C ARG A 137 -3.58 -12.47 -6.47
N ALA A 138 -4.58 -12.12 -5.66
CA ALA A 138 -5.95 -11.93 -6.14
C ALA A 138 -6.04 -10.78 -7.16
N ASP A 139 -5.21 -9.73 -6.99
CA ASP A 139 -5.08 -8.61 -7.92
C ASP A 139 -4.19 -8.93 -9.14
N GLY A 140 -3.75 -10.19 -9.30
CA GLY A 140 -3.00 -10.65 -10.46
C GLY A 140 -1.47 -10.48 -10.36
N ALA A 141 -0.94 -10.01 -9.24
CA ALA A 141 0.51 -9.90 -9.04
C ALA A 141 1.17 -11.28 -8.85
N ARG A 142 2.40 -11.41 -9.32
CA ARG A 142 3.27 -12.55 -8.98
C ARG A 142 3.99 -12.25 -7.69
N VAL A 143 3.67 -12.97 -6.62
CA VAL A 143 4.22 -12.74 -5.29
C VAL A 143 5.10 -13.89 -4.86
N SER A 144 6.34 -13.59 -4.49
CA SER A 144 7.30 -14.48 -3.85
C SER A 144 7.62 -14.00 -2.43
N VAL A 145 7.91 -14.95 -1.56
CA VAL A 145 8.37 -14.69 -0.19
C VAL A 145 9.88 -14.92 -0.17
N GLN A 146 10.61 -13.95 0.34
CA GLN A 146 12.06 -14.00 0.45
C GLN A 146 12.48 -13.72 1.89
N THR A 147 13.70 -14.09 2.25
CA THR A 147 14.28 -13.81 3.56
C THR A 147 15.20 -12.60 3.44
N GLY A 148 14.94 -11.57 4.24
CA GLY A 148 15.78 -10.39 4.35
C GLY A 148 16.39 -10.25 5.75
N PRO A 149 17.02 -9.10 6.05
CA PRO A 149 17.69 -8.85 7.33
C PRO A 149 16.79 -8.99 8.57
N TRP A 150 15.50 -8.66 8.44
CA TRP A 150 14.51 -8.74 9.53
C TRP A 150 13.54 -9.90 9.37
N GLY A 151 13.87 -10.87 8.52
CA GLY A 151 13.03 -12.03 8.28
C GLY A 151 12.28 -11.95 6.98
N ARG A 152 10.97 -12.21 7.00
CA ARG A 152 10.15 -12.33 5.80
C ARG A 152 9.98 -11.01 5.08
N GLU A 153 10.25 -11.01 3.77
CA GLU A 153 9.94 -9.92 2.84
C GLU A 153 9.07 -10.47 1.70
N LEU A 154 8.22 -9.60 1.13
CA LEU A 154 7.45 -9.96 -0.06
C LEU A 154 8.01 -9.21 -1.26
N HIS A 155 8.23 -9.94 -2.34
CA HIS A 155 8.52 -9.38 -3.65
C HIS A 155 7.32 -9.63 -4.55
N ALA A 156 6.70 -8.57 -5.04
CA ALA A 156 5.53 -8.61 -5.89
C ALA A 156 5.80 -7.91 -7.22
N ILE A 157 5.53 -8.61 -8.31
CA ILE A 157 5.67 -8.11 -9.68
C ILE A 157 4.27 -7.88 -10.24
N THR A 158 3.96 -6.63 -10.56
CA THR A 158 2.70 -6.20 -11.18
C THR A 158 2.95 -5.78 -12.64
N GLU A 159 1.89 -5.43 -13.36
CA GLU A 159 2.02 -4.90 -14.73
C GLU A 159 2.74 -3.53 -14.77
N GLY A 160 2.63 -2.74 -13.71
CA GLY A 160 3.11 -1.35 -13.68
C GLY A 160 4.37 -1.11 -12.85
N ALA A 161 4.71 -2.01 -11.92
CA ALA A 161 5.83 -1.83 -11.01
C ALA A 161 6.24 -3.13 -10.35
N ASP A 162 7.50 -3.20 -9.95
CA ASP A 162 7.98 -4.19 -9.00
C ASP A 162 7.97 -3.58 -7.59
N LEU A 163 7.48 -4.37 -6.63
CA LEU A 163 7.26 -3.96 -5.26
C LEU A 163 8.01 -4.85 -4.29
N ARG A 164 8.65 -4.23 -3.30
CA ARG A 164 9.23 -4.96 -2.17
C ARG A 164 8.58 -4.47 -0.89
N PHE A 165 8.08 -5.40 -0.10
CA PHE A 165 7.50 -5.12 1.20
C PHE A 165 8.40 -5.71 2.28
N ILE A 166 8.84 -4.85 3.18
CA ILE A 166 9.70 -5.20 4.32
C ILE A 166 8.94 -4.79 5.57
N GLY A 167 8.81 -5.69 6.52
CA GLY A 167 8.17 -5.38 7.79
C GLY A 167 9.00 -5.84 8.97
N VAL A 168 8.91 -5.07 10.04
CA VAL A 168 9.62 -5.33 11.29
C VAL A 168 8.68 -5.13 12.46
N ASP A 169 8.63 -6.12 13.34
CA ASP A 169 7.86 -6.04 14.58
C ASP A 169 8.72 -5.47 15.70
N GLY A 170 8.20 -4.45 16.38
CA GLY A 170 8.76 -3.88 17.60
C GLY A 170 7.80 -4.00 18.78
N TYR A 171 8.14 -3.36 19.91
CA TYR A 171 7.29 -3.38 21.08
C TYR A 171 6.04 -2.52 20.89
N ARG A 172 4.87 -3.15 20.74
CA ARG A 172 3.57 -2.50 20.50
C ARG A 172 3.46 -1.75 19.17
N TRP A 173 4.41 -1.92 18.25
CA TRP A 173 4.38 -1.35 16.92
C TRP A 173 4.90 -2.34 15.87
N MET A 174 4.52 -2.12 14.63
CA MET A 174 5.06 -2.79 13.46
C MET A 174 5.38 -1.72 12.41
N ALA A 175 6.62 -1.67 11.95
CA ALA A 175 6.99 -0.85 10.82
C ALA A 175 6.86 -1.63 9.52
N ARG A 176 6.37 -0.97 8.46
CA ARG A 176 6.33 -1.52 7.11
C ARG A 176 6.93 -0.52 6.13
N LEU A 177 7.88 -0.99 5.35
CA LEU A 177 8.41 -0.25 4.22
C LEU A 177 7.92 -0.90 2.92
N VAL A 178 7.52 -0.06 1.97
CA VAL A 178 7.21 -0.45 0.59
C VAL A 178 8.19 0.25 -0.33
N ALA A 179 8.99 -0.50 -1.04
CA ALA A 179 9.82 -0.03 -2.13
C ALA A 179 9.12 -0.34 -3.45
N ALA A 180 8.94 0.67 -4.29
CA ALA A 180 8.26 0.57 -5.57
C ALA A 180 9.09 1.21 -6.68
N GLY A 181 9.27 0.50 -7.79
CA GLY A 181 10.03 1.01 -8.91
C GLY A 181 9.78 0.23 -10.20
N PRO A 182 10.51 0.54 -11.27
CA PRO A 182 10.38 -0.17 -12.54
C PRO A 182 10.78 -1.65 -12.40
N SER A 183 10.50 -2.44 -13.43
CA SER A 183 10.79 -3.87 -13.44
C SER A 183 12.27 -4.15 -13.13
N GLY A 184 12.50 -5.12 -12.23
CA GLY A 184 13.82 -5.50 -11.72
C GLY A 184 14.35 -4.63 -10.57
N SER A 185 13.71 -3.51 -10.25
CA SER A 185 14.20 -2.62 -9.20
C SER A 185 13.97 -3.17 -7.78
N ALA A 186 13.03 -4.09 -7.60
CA ALA A 186 12.74 -4.73 -6.33
C ALA A 186 13.42 -6.10 -6.18
N ASP A 187 14.31 -6.48 -7.10
CA ASP A 187 15.10 -7.69 -7.00
C ASP A 187 16.12 -7.60 -5.86
N GLU A 188 16.50 -8.76 -5.32
CA GLU A 188 17.53 -8.85 -4.28
C GLU A 188 18.85 -8.23 -4.76
N GLY A 189 19.48 -7.42 -3.92
CA GLY A 189 20.72 -6.71 -4.23
C GLY A 189 20.56 -5.52 -5.19
N SER A 190 19.33 -5.14 -5.55
CA SER A 190 19.09 -3.91 -6.31
C SER A 190 19.33 -2.67 -5.45
N ALA A 191 19.75 -1.58 -6.08
CA ALA A 191 19.98 -0.31 -5.38
C ALA A 191 18.75 0.21 -4.63
N LEU A 192 17.54 -0.06 -5.14
CA LEU A 192 16.31 0.31 -4.47
C LEU A 192 16.09 -0.50 -3.17
N VAL A 193 16.34 -1.80 -3.19
CA VAL A 193 16.21 -2.67 -2.02
C VAL A 193 17.28 -2.36 -0.98
N GLU A 194 18.51 -2.08 -1.40
CA GLU A 194 19.58 -1.64 -0.50
C GLU A 194 19.23 -0.30 0.16
N ALA A 195 18.74 0.67 -0.61
CA ALA A 195 18.30 1.96 -0.07
C ALA A 195 17.10 1.80 0.88
N ALA A 196 16.16 0.89 0.57
CA ALA A 196 15.01 0.58 1.42
C ALA A 196 15.46 0.00 2.77
N ARG A 197 16.38 -0.95 2.74
CA ARG A 197 16.93 -1.56 3.96
C ARG A 197 17.76 -0.57 4.78
N ALA A 198 18.58 0.25 4.14
CA ALA A 198 19.33 1.30 4.82
C ALA A 198 18.40 2.33 5.50
N LEU A 199 17.35 2.77 4.79
CA LEU A 199 16.34 3.67 5.34
C LEU A 199 15.65 3.05 6.57
N LEU A 200 15.21 1.79 6.46
CA LEU A 200 14.51 1.10 7.54
C LEU A 200 15.42 0.82 8.74
N ALA A 201 16.68 0.47 8.50
CA ALA A 201 17.67 0.22 9.55
C ALA A 201 17.96 1.45 10.41
N ASP A 202 17.75 2.64 9.90
CA ASP A 202 17.98 3.91 10.60
C ASP A 202 16.67 4.65 10.93
N THR A 203 15.53 3.98 10.76
CA THR A 203 14.20 4.49 11.12
C THR A 203 13.98 4.35 12.62
N VAL A 204 13.34 5.36 13.23
CA VAL A 204 12.89 5.30 14.62
C VAL A 204 11.37 5.39 14.66
N VAL A 205 10.76 4.54 15.48
CA VAL A 205 9.31 4.50 15.66
C VAL A 205 8.94 5.02 17.05
N ARG A 206 8.12 6.08 17.09
CA ARG A 206 7.54 6.64 18.31
C ARG A 206 6.10 6.14 18.44
N ARG A 207 5.92 5.08 19.22
CA ARG A 207 4.60 4.44 19.38
C ARG A 207 3.64 5.30 20.20
N GLY A 208 4.15 6.01 21.19
CA GLY A 208 3.33 6.71 22.18
C GLY A 208 2.62 5.76 23.15
N GLU A 209 2.01 6.34 24.18
CA GLU A 209 1.35 5.58 25.27
C GLU A 209 -0.12 5.31 25.00
N GLU A 210 -0.76 6.06 24.13
CA GLU A 210 -2.19 5.98 23.88
C GLU A 210 -2.63 4.58 23.39
N PRO A 211 -3.75 4.05 23.90
CA PRO A 211 -4.33 2.82 23.40
C PRO A 211 -4.79 3.00 21.95
N MET A 212 -4.34 2.10 21.08
CA MET A 212 -4.77 2.07 19.67
C MET A 212 -5.13 0.64 19.29
N PRO A 213 -6.15 0.44 18.44
CA PRO A 213 -6.46 -0.86 17.86
C PRO A 213 -5.24 -1.44 17.12
N VAL A 214 -5.08 -2.75 17.22
CA VAL A 214 -4.03 -3.46 16.48
C VAL A 214 -4.24 -3.30 14.97
N ARG A 215 -3.14 -3.09 14.23
CA ARG A 215 -3.11 -2.78 12.79
C ARG A 215 -3.58 -1.36 12.42
N GLU A 216 -4.01 -0.54 13.37
CA GLU A 216 -4.28 0.87 13.09
C GLU A 216 -2.98 1.60 12.74
N PRO A 217 -2.94 2.39 11.65
CA PRO A 217 -1.77 3.18 11.33
C PRO A 217 -1.51 4.23 12.42
N LEU A 218 -0.25 4.38 12.81
CA LEU A 218 0.15 5.45 13.71
C LEU A 218 0.05 6.80 12.98
N PRO A 219 -0.38 7.87 13.67
CA PRO A 219 -0.61 9.16 13.04
C PRO A 219 0.70 9.76 12.51
N VAL A 220 0.65 10.29 11.30
CA VAL A 220 1.76 11.04 10.70
C VAL A 220 1.50 12.52 10.87
N VAL A 221 2.46 13.22 11.45
CA VAL A 221 2.42 14.67 11.67
C VAL A 221 3.57 15.29 10.90
N LEU A 222 3.26 16.20 9.98
CA LEU A 222 4.31 16.93 9.27
C LEU A 222 4.87 18.07 10.13
N PRO A 223 6.18 18.35 10.06
CA PRO A 223 6.74 19.59 10.60
C PRO A 223 5.96 20.79 10.07
N GLN A 224 5.68 21.76 10.95
CA GLN A 224 4.80 22.89 10.63
C GLN A 224 5.24 23.66 9.38
N GLU A 225 6.54 23.94 9.24
CA GLU A 225 7.08 24.62 8.08
C GLU A 225 6.82 23.86 6.77
N LEU A 226 6.94 22.52 6.80
CA LEU A 226 6.68 21.67 5.65
C LEU A 226 5.18 21.61 5.34
N ALA A 227 4.34 21.50 6.37
CA ALA A 227 2.88 21.52 6.22
C ALA A 227 2.38 22.82 5.58
N ASP A 228 2.94 23.97 6.02
CA ASP A 228 2.60 25.29 5.48
C ASP A 228 3.03 25.41 4.01
N GLN A 229 4.26 24.96 3.68
CA GLN A 229 4.75 24.96 2.29
C GLN A 229 3.90 24.09 1.38
N LEU A 230 3.56 22.88 1.80
CA LEU A 230 2.74 21.96 1.03
C LEU A 230 1.31 22.48 0.84
N THR A 231 0.73 23.06 1.90
CA THR A 231 -0.59 23.68 1.83
C THR A 231 -0.60 24.83 0.84
N ALA A 232 0.43 25.69 0.86
CA ALA A 232 0.58 26.80 -0.08
C ALA A 232 0.74 26.29 -1.52
N ALA A 233 1.58 25.28 -1.73
CA ALA A 233 1.80 24.66 -3.04
C ALA A 233 0.52 24.02 -3.58
N HIS A 234 -0.21 23.28 -2.74
CA HIS A 234 -1.49 22.68 -3.12
C HIS A 234 -2.53 23.72 -3.51
N GLN A 235 -2.66 24.81 -2.72
CA GLN A 235 -3.56 25.91 -3.05
C GLN A 235 -3.21 26.58 -4.39
N GLN A 236 -1.92 26.77 -4.67
CA GLN A 236 -1.47 27.30 -5.96
C GLN A 236 -1.84 26.37 -7.11
N GLN A 237 -1.64 25.07 -6.94
CA GLN A 237 -1.98 24.07 -7.96
C GLN A 237 -3.49 24.02 -8.23
N VAL A 238 -4.31 24.01 -7.19
CA VAL A 238 -5.79 24.04 -7.32
C VAL A 238 -6.23 25.32 -8.04
N ARG A 239 -5.66 26.47 -7.68
CA ARG A 239 -5.96 27.74 -8.35
C ARG A 239 -5.56 27.71 -9.83
N ALA A 240 -4.37 27.23 -10.16
CA ALA A 240 -3.92 27.10 -11.54
C ALA A 240 -4.81 26.13 -12.35
N GLN A 241 -5.26 25.04 -11.75
CA GLN A 241 -6.21 24.13 -12.40
C GLN A 241 -7.58 24.80 -12.65
N GLN A 242 -8.10 25.55 -11.68
CA GLN A 242 -9.35 26.29 -11.83
C GLN A 242 -9.26 27.36 -12.91
N GLU A 243 -8.16 28.11 -12.97
CA GLU A 243 -7.89 29.10 -14.00
C GLU A 243 -7.79 28.46 -15.41
N ALA A 244 -7.09 27.31 -15.51
CA ALA A 244 -7.00 26.55 -16.74
C ALA A 244 -8.38 26.04 -17.22
N GLN A 245 -9.19 25.50 -16.30
CA GLN A 245 -10.55 25.05 -16.58
C GLN A 245 -11.46 26.22 -17.00
N ALA A 246 -11.37 27.36 -16.32
CA ALA A 246 -12.12 28.56 -16.66
C ALA A 246 -11.73 29.10 -18.06
N ALA A 247 -10.42 29.10 -18.37
CA ALA A 247 -9.94 29.51 -19.70
C ALA A 247 -10.42 28.54 -20.79
N GLN A 248 -10.41 27.23 -20.55
CA GLN A 248 -10.96 26.25 -21.49
C GLN A 248 -12.48 26.42 -21.69
N ALA A 249 -13.22 26.67 -20.62
CA ALA A 249 -14.65 26.91 -20.69
C ALA A 249 -14.97 28.20 -21.47
N ALA A 250 -14.21 29.28 -21.26
CA ALA A 250 -14.35 30.53 -22.00
C ALA A 250 -14.04 30.34 -23.50
N ALA A 251 -12.96 29.64 -23.83
CA ALA A 251 -12.61 29.34 -25.23
C ALA A 251 -13.66 28.43 -25.89
N ALA A 252 -14.23 27.47 -25.17
CA ALA A 252 -15.33 26.66 -25.70
C ALA A 252 -16.62 27.46 -25.91
N ALA A 253 -16.92 28.41 -25.03
CA ALA A 253 -18.06 29.32 -25.19
C ALA A 253 -17.89 30.25 -26.39
N GLU A 254 -16.71 30.85 -26.57
CA GLU A 254 -16.39 31.67 -27.75
C GLU A 254 -16.50 30.86 -29.07
N ALA A 255 -15.98 29.62 -29.08
CA ALA A 255 -16.09 28.74 -30.23
C ALA A 255 -17.56 28.39 -30.55
N ALA A 256 -18.38 28.17 -29.55
CA ALA A 256 -19.81 27.90 -29.71
C ALA A 256 -20.57 29.12 -30.22
N GLU A 257 -20.24 30.32 -29.75
CA GLU A 257 -20.83 31.57 -30.20
C GLU A 257 -20.44 31.90 -31.67
N ALA A 258 -19.15 31.68 -32.02
CA ALA A 258 -18.67 31.81 -33.39
C ALA A 258 -19.38 30.83 -34.36
N ALA A 259 -19.63 29.62 -33.92
CA ALA A 259 -20.38 28.60 -34.68
C ALA A 259 -21.86 29.00 -34.85
N ALA A 260 -22.49 29.57 -33.82
CA ALA A 260 -23.88 29.98 -33.83
C ALA A 260 -24.11 31.24 -34.73
N THR A 261 -23.13 32.14 -34.81
CA THR A 261 -23.21 33.35 -35.64
C THR A 261 -22.80 33.14 -37.09
N GLY A 262 -22.39 31.94 -37.49
CA GLY A 262 -22.00 31.61 -38.87
C GLY A 262 -20.73 32.32 -39.34
N SER A 263 -19.99 32.96 -38.46
CA SER A 263 -18.71 33.59 -38.73
C SER A 263 -17.58 32.55 -38.78
N PHE A 264 -17.54 31.77 -39.85
CA PHE A 264 -16.32 30.99 -40.13
C PHE A 264 -15.24 31.97 -40.58
N PRO A 265 -14.02 31.93 -40.04
CA PRO A 265 -12.92 32.64 -40.66
C PRO A 265 -12.77 32.10 -42.09
N VAL A 266 -13.02 32.94 -43.07
CA VAL A 266 -12.69 32.63 -44.47
C VAL A 266 -11.19 32.47 -44.52
N VAL A 267 -10.71 31.27 -44.48
CA VAL A 267 -9.33 30.97 -44.81
C VAL A 267 -9.20 31.23 -46.29
N THR A 268 -8.74 32.42 -46.61
CA THR A 268 -8.38 32.79 -47.97
C THR A 268 -7.32 31.80 -48.41
N ALA A 269 -7.68 30.91 -49.33
CA ALA A 269 -6.77 29.94 -49.92
C ALA A 269 -5.82 30.70 -50.86
N GLU A 270 -4.86 31.36 -50.25
CA GLU A 270 -3.76 31.97 -50.98
C GLU A 270 -2.48 31.36 -50.49
N GLN A 271 -1.90 30.54 -51.37
CA GLN A 271 -0.53 30.05 -51.35
C GLN A 271 -0.21 28.84 -50.44
N GLN A 272 -0.81 27.70 -50.70
CA GLN A 272 -0.08 26.47 -50.65
C GLN A 272 0.31 26.03 -52.05
N GLN A 273 1.42 26.58 -52.58
CA GLN A 273 2.17 25.94 -53.63
C GLN A 273 2.77 24.64 -53.10
N VAL A 274 2.07 23.57 -53.35
CA VAL A 274 2.60 22.22 -53.15
C VAL A 274 3.70 22.00 -54.19
N PRO A 275 4.97 21.78 -53.81
CA PRO A 275 5.97 21.42 -54.79
C PRO A 275 5.62 20.05 -55.37
N ARG A 276 5.34 20.02 -56.67
CA ARG A 276 5.15 18.78 -57.45
C ARG A 276 6.41 17.96 -57.33
N ARG A 277 6.37 16.89 -56.56
CA ARG A 277 7.39 15.84 -56.57
C ARG A 277 7.39 15.19 -57.94
N GLY A 278 8.47 15.39 -58.66
CA GLY A 278 8.77 14.71 -59.92
C GLY A 278 8.82 13.19 -59.70
N ALA A 279 8.15 12.48 -60.60
CA ALA A 279 8.24 11.04 -60.73
C ALA A 279 9.69 10.66 -61.09
N GLY A 280 10.33 9.82 -60.30
CA GLY A 280 11.58 9.20 -60.62
C GLY A 280 12.43 8.86 -59.40
N GLY A 281 12.48 7.58 -59.02
CA GLY A 281 13.47 7.08 -58.06
C GLY A 281 12.91 5.98 -57.11
N SER A 282 12.94 4.78 -57.63
CA SER A 282 12.68 3.54 -56.92
C SER A 282 13.66 3.36 -55.75
N ALA A 283 13.14 3.21 -54.52
CA ALA A 283 13.88 3.01 -53.26
C ALA A 283 14.44 1.58 -53.11
N MET A 284 14.97 0.96 -54.16
CA MET A 284 15.51 -0.40 -54.17
C MET A 284 16.99 -0.50 -54.61
N GLN A 285 17.78 0.56 -54.42
CA GLN A 285 19.17 0.53 -54.89
C GLN A 285 20.20 1.14 -53.91
N GLN A 286 20.03 0.95 -52.61
CA GLN A 286 21.07 1.30 -51.63
C GLN A 286 21.22 0.23 -50.50
N LEU A 287 21.24 -1.03 -50.86
CA LEU A 287 21.76 -2.08 -49.98
C LEU A 287 22.76 -2.94 -50.79
N GLY A 288 23.98 -2.45 -50.88
CA GLY A 288 25.09 -3.18 -51.46
C GLY A 288 26.29 -2.32 -51.70
N ARG A 289 27.13 -2.10 -50.70
CA ARG A 289 28.61 -2.11 -50.77
C ARG A 289 29.23 -1.51 -49.50
N ASN A 290 29.95 -2.39 -48.91
CA ASN A 290 31.04 -2.38 -47.90
C ASN A 290 30.58 -2.60 -46.48
#